data_db45a9e1365cb8e7dbb06bb9e77b1bbe
#
_entry.id   db45a9e1365cb8e7dbb06bb9e77b1bbe
#
_cell.length_a   1.000
_cell.length_b   1.000
_cell.length_c   1.000
_cell.angle_alpha   90.00
_cell.angle_beta   90.00
_cell.angle_gamma   90.00
#
_symmetry.space_group_name_H-M   'P 1'
#
loop_
_entity.id
_entity.type
_entity.pdbx_description
1 polymer ?
#
loop_
_entity_poly.entity_id
_entity_poly.type
_entity_poly.pdbx_seq_one_letter_code
_entity_poly.pdbx_strand_id
1 'polypeptide(L)'
;KFVERGGPSGGNGGRGGSIYFVATNNTSTLINYRHSRKVVAKDGEKGMAKKMYGAGSEDIYLEVPVGTVIFEEPNHIFLADISKLGQTYLCVEGGRGGRGNACFATSRNRCPRVAENGLPGKEKVLTLELKLLADVGLVGLPSVGKSTLLSVVSSAKPEIAEYPFTTIVPNLGVV
;
A
#
# COMPACT_ATOMS: atom_id res chain seq x y z
N LYS A 1 28.70 -4.43 -30.18
CA LYS A 1 28.63 -5.70 -30.90
C LYS A 1 27.78 -5.49 -32.14
N PHE A 2 28.37 -5.77 -33.26
CA PHE A 2 27.77 -5.56 -34.58
C PHE A 2 26.72 -6.63 -34.85
N VAL A 3 25.52 -6.19 -35.24
CA VAL A 3 24.51 -7.07 -35.85
C VAL A 3 24.72 -6.93 -37.35
N GLU A 4 24.91 -8.01 -38.08
CA GLU A 4 25.29 -8.07 -39.52
C GLU A 4 24.43 -7.19 -40.43
N ARG A 5 23.21 -6.88 -40.07
CA ARG A 5 22.29 -6.00 -40.82
C ARG A 5 21.97 -4.69 -40.12
N GLY A 6 22.74 -4.30 -39.12
CA GLY A 6 22.64 -3.02 -38.39
C GLY A 6 21.21 -2.58 -38.09
N GLY A 7 20.84 -2.52 -36.82
CA GLY A 7 19.53 -2.02 -36.38
C GLY A 7 19.48 -1.83 -34.87
N PRO A 8 18.52 -1.06 -34.38
CA PRO A 8 18.38 -0.84 -32.96
C PRO A 8 17.93 -2.15 -32.33
N SER A 9 18.65 -2.58 -31.29
CA SER A 9 18.43 -3.88 -30.63
C SER A 9 17.95 -3.78 -29.19
N GLY A 10 17.89 -2.59 -28.62
CA GLY A 10 17.49 -2.42 -27.21
C GLY A 10 15.98 -2.55 -27.02
N GLY A 11 15.57 -3.46 -26.12
CA GLY A 11 14.18 -3.59 -25.66
C GLY A 11 13.83 -2.57 -24.58
N ASN A 12 12.56 -2.45 -24.26
CA ASN A 12 12.08 -1.59 -23.17
C ASN A 12 12.35 -2.23 -21.80
N GLY A 13 12.52 -1.41 -20.79
CA GLY A 13 12.53 -1.86 -19.39
C GLY A 13 11.15 -2.27 -18.92
N GLY A 14 11.09 -3.14 -17.90
CA GLY A 14 9.88 -3.53 -17.20
C GLY A 14 9.37 -2.41 -16.28
N ARG A 15 8.09 -2.46 -15.93
CA ARG A 15 7.52 -1.58 -14.90
C ARG A 15 7.93 -2.04 -13.51
N GLY A 16 8.05 -1.12 -12.56
CA GLY A 16 8.16 -1.42 -11.14
C GLY A 16 6.84 -1.95 -10.58
N GLY A 17 6.89 -2.64 -9.45
CA GLY A 17 5.70 -3.12 -8.74
C GLY A 17 4.91 -1.96 -8.14
N SER A 18 3.59 -2.09 -8.13
CA SER A 18 2.69 -1.18 -7.41
C SER A 18 2.37 -1.76 -6.03
N ILE A 19 1.90 -0.92 -5.10
CA ILE A 19 1.53 -1.33 -3.75
C ILE A 19 0.03 -1.09 -3.57
N TYR A 20 -0.67 -2.14 -3.13
CA TYR A 20 -2.10 -2.14 -2.87
C TYR A 20 -2.37 -2.48 -1.41
N PHE A 21 -3.39 -1.88 -0.83
CA PHE A 21 -4.03 -2.39 0.37
C PHE A 21 -5.20 -3.29 0.00
N VAL A 22 -5.38 -4.37 0.76
CA VAL A 22 -6.48 -5.34 0.58
C VAL A 22 -7.13 -5.59 1.92
N ALA A 23 -8.46 -5.44 1.99
CA ALA A 23 -9.23 -5.76 3.17
C ALA A 23 -9.30 -7.27 3.39
N THR A 24 -8.93 -7.73 4.57
CA THR A 24 -9.00 -9.13 4.97
C THR A 24 -9.63 -9.27 6.36
N ASN A 25 -10.24 -10.43 6.61
CA ASN A 25 -10.68 -10.83 7.95
C ASN A 25 -9.61 -11.63 8.69
N ASN A 26 -8.48 -11.95 8.06
CA ASN A 26 -7.40 -12.72 8.67
C ASN A 26 -6.66 -11.94 9.76
N THR A 27 -6.73 -10.61 9.70
CA THR A 27 -6.10 -9.71 10.67
C THR A 27 -7.17 -8.81 11.28
N SER A 28 -7.17 -8.70 12.60
CA SER A 28 -8.04 -7.79 13.38
C SER A 28 -7.32 -6.53 13.85
N THR A 29 -6.01 -6.42 13.62
CA THR A 29 -5.19 -5.33 14.13
C THR A 29 -4.19 -4.82 13.10
N LEU A 30 -3.72 -3.57 13.28
CA LEU A 30 -2.66 -2.97 12.47
C LEU A 30 -1.26 -3.14 13.06
N ILE A 31 -1.08 -4.08 14.01
CA ILE A 31 0.17 -4.24 14.77
C ILE A 31 1.38 -4.53 13.86
N ASN A 32 1.16 -5.23 12.77
CA ASN A 32 2.22 -5.56 11.79
C ASN A 32 2.85 -4.30 11.19
N TYR A 33 2.06 -3.25 10.98
CA TYR A 33 2.52 -1.97 10.41
C TYR A 33 3.24 -1.09 11.43
N ARG A 34 3.03 -1.32 12.72
CA ARG A 34 3.79 -0.65 13.79
C ARG A 34 5.27 -1.04 13.77
N HIS A 35 5.56 -2.29 13.43
CA HIS A 35 6.93 -2.82 13.39
C HIS A 35 7.55 -2.67 11.99
N SER A 36 6.81 -2.91 10.92
CA SER A 36 7.27 -2.80 9.54
C SER A 36 6.77 -1.50 8.90
N ARG A 37 7.50 -0.41 9.15
CA ARG A 37 7.10 0.94 8.72
C ARG A 37 7.45 1.28 7.28
N LYS A 38 8.28 0.49 6.62
CA LYS A 38 8.72 0.75 5.26
C LYS A 38 8.45 -0.46 4.38
N VAL A 39 7.70 -0.24 3.32
CA VAL A 39 7.43 -1.23 2.28
C VAL A 39 7.96 -0.70 0.96
N VAL A 40 8.76 -1.49 0.27
CA VAL A 40 9.36 -1.13 -1.01
C VAL A 40 9.05 -2.22 -2.02
N ALA A 41 8.39 -1.87 -3.12
CA ALA A 41 8.19 -2.76 -4.24
C ALA A 41 9.50 -2.89 -5.06
N LYS A 42 9.66 -4.01 -5.72
CA LYS A 42 10.84 -4.26 -6.55
C LYS A 42 10.78 -3.44 -7.84
N ASP A 43 11.93 -3.05 -8.33
CA ASP A 43 12.06 -2.43 -9.63
C ASP A 43 11.84 -3.44 -10.76
N GLY A 44 11.37 -2.96 -11.91
CA GLY A 44 11.32 -3.75 -13.13
C GLY A 44 12.71 -4.01 -13.69
N GLU A 45 12.85 -5.08 -14.45
CA GLU A 45 14.10 -5.45 -15.08
C GLU A 45 14.45 -4.51 -16.24
N LYS A 46 15.75 -4.38 -16.48
CA LYS A 46 16.24 -3.60 -17.63
C LYS A 46 15.96 -4.33 -18.93
N GLY A 47 15.59 -3.58 -19.97
CA GLY A 47 15.49 -4.11 -21.31
C GLY A 47 16.84 -4.64 -21.82
N MET A 48 16.80 -5.73 -22.56
CA MET A 48 17.97 -6.43 -23.07
C MET A 48 18.16 -6.22 -24.58
N ALA A 49 19.28 -6.70 -25.11
CA ALA A 49 19.52 -6.73 -26.54
C ALA A 49 18.54 -7.67 -27.26
N LYS A 50 18.52 -7.60 -28.60
CA LYS A 50 17.61 -8.39 -29.46
C LYS A 50 16.13 -8.04 -29.26
N LYS A 51 15.82 -6.78 -28.87
CA LYS A 51 14.48 -6.27 -28.59
C LYS A 51 13.75 -7.02 -27.47
N MET A 52 14.46 -7.67 -26.57
CA MET A 52 13.85 -8.33 -25.41
C MET A 52 13.47 -7.29 -24.37
N TYR A 53 12.20 -7.33 -23.95
CA TYR A 53 11.69 -6.49 -22.88
C TYR A 53 12.15 -7.00 -21.52
N GLY A 54 12.44 -6.08 -20.61
CA GLY A 54 12.61 -6.44 -19.18
C GLY A 54 11.29 -6.87 -18.58
N ALA A 55 11.33 -7.85 -17.67
CA ALA A 55 10.15 -8.27 -16.93
C ALA A 55 9.66 -7.14 -16.02
N GLY A 56 8.34 -6.97 -15.92
CA GLY A 56 7.75 -6.13 -14.90
C GLY A 56 7.86 -6.79 -13.53
N SER A 57 7.96 -5.98 -12.48
CA SER A 57 7.93 -6.48 -11.12
C SER A 57 6.51 -6.81 -10.69
N GLU A 58 6.37 -7.75 -9.76
CA GLU A 58 5.12 -8.10 -9.14
C GLU A 58 4.62 -6.98 -8.24
N ASP A 59 3.29 -6.84 -8.17
CA ASP A 59 2.64 -5.90 -7.28
C ASP A 59 2.59 -6.47 -5.86
N ILE A 60 2.67 -5.59 -4.85
CA ILE A 60 2.59 -5.97 -3.44
C ILE A 60 1.19 -5.69 -2.93
N TYR A 61 0.60 -6.69 -2.27
CA TYR A 61 -0.69 -6.57 -1.60
C TYR A 61 -0.48 -6.59 -0.09
N LEU A 62 -0.85 -5.50 0.56
CA LEU A 62 -0.76 -5.31 1.99
C LEU A 62 -2.13 -5.58 2.62
N GLU A 63 -2.20 -6.59 3.46
CA GLU A 63 -3.43 -6.97 4.13
C GLU A 63 -3.74 -6.03 5.29
N VAL A 64 -4.94 -5.47 5.29
CA VAL A 64 -5.45 -4.62 6.37
C VAL A 64 -6.82 -5.11 6.84
N PRO A 65 -7.18 -4.94 8.12
CA PRO A 65 -8.51 -5.27 8.60
C PRO A 65 -9.57 -4.37 7.96
N VAL A 66 -10.79 -4.91 7.85
CA VAL A 66 -11.97 -4.13 7.45
C VAL A 66 -12.20 -3.00 8.44
N GLY A 67 -12.55 -1.81 7.95
CA GLY A 67 -12.71 -0.59 8.75
C GLY A 67 -11.42 0.23 8.88
N THR A 68 -10.37 -0.10 8.09
CA THR A 68 -9.15 0.70 8.04
C THR A 68 -9.35 1.94 7.19
N VAL A 69 -9.00 3.11 7.73
CA VAL A 69 -8.96 4.39 7.03
C VAL A 69 -7.52 4.76 6.74
N ILE A 70 -7.28 5.28 5.55
CA ILE A 70 -5.96 5.64 5.05
C ILE A 70 -5.87 7.13 4.87
N PHE A 71 -4.85 7.75 5.48
CA PHE A 71 -4.52 9.17 5.33
C PHE A 71 -3.12 9.34 4.75
N GLU A 72 -2.91 10.39 3.97
CA GLU A 72 -1.60 10.78 3.42
C GLU A 72 -1.00 11.91 4.26
N GLU A 73 0.22 11.68 4.75
CA GLU A 73 1.00 12.68 5.47
C GLU A 73 1.80 13.58 4.50
N PRO A 74 2.15 14.83 4.88
CA PRO A 74 2.02 15.41 6.23
C PRO A 74 0.68 16.10 6.52
N ASN A 75 -0.20 16.25 5.53
CA ASN A 75 -1.41 17.07 5.66
C ASN A 75 -2.63 16.27 6.16
N HIS A 76 -2.45 15.03 6.56
CA HIS A 76 -3.51 14.12 7.02
C HIS A 76 -4.72 14.09 6.06
N ILE A 77 -4.41 13.97 4.75
CA ILE A 77 -5.43 13.99 3.71
C ILE A 77 -6.09 12.62 3.65
N PHE A 78 -7.40 12.57 3.78
CA PHE A 78 -8.18 11.35 3.60
C PHE A 78 -8.01 10.81 2.18
N LEU A 79 -7.62 9.54 2.05
CA LEU A 79 -7.44 8.87 0.77
C LEU A 79 -8.52 7.81 0.53
N ALA A 80 -8.76 6.94 1.49
CA ALA A 80 -9.72 5.84 1.34
C ALA A 80 -10.21 5.31 2.69
N ASP A 81 -11.42 4.76 2.68
CA ASP A 81 -12.02 3.97 3.75
C ASP A 81 -12.24 2.55 3.22
N ILE A 82 -11.57 1.58 3.82
CA ILE A 82 -11.63 0.18 3.43
C ILE A 82 -12.68 -0.52 4.29
N SER A 83 -13.94 -0.43 3.89
CA SER A 83 -15.09 -0.89 4.67
C SER A 83 -15.64 -2.25 4.23
N LYS A 84 -15.20 -2.79 3.08
CA LYS A 84 -15.72 -4.05 2.55
C LYS A 84 -14.61 -5.10 2.43
N LEU A 85 -14.92 -6.33 2.79
CA LEU A 85 -14.02 -7.47 2.62
C LEU A 85 -13.61 -7.62 1.14
N GLY A 86 -12.32 -7.84 0.90
CA GLY A 86 -11.75 -7.96 -0.44
C GLY A 86 -11.62 -6.64 -1.21
N GLN A 87 -12.02 -5.51 -0.62
CA GLN A 87 -11.81 -4.20 -1.22
C GLN A 87 -10.31 -3.93 -1.36
N THR A 88 -9.90 -3.50 -2.55
CA THR A 88 -8.52 -3.13 -2.85
C THR A 88 -8.40 -1.63 -3.07
N TYR A 89 -7.30 -1.06 -2.60
CA TYR A 89 -6.95 0.34 -2.82
C TYR A 89 -5.52 0.47 -3.33
N LEU A 90 -5.33 1.10 -4.50
CA LEU A 90 -4.01 1.41 -5.03
C LEU A 90 -3.38 2.54 -4.23
N CYS A 91 -2.39 2.19 -3.41
CA CYS A 91 -1.66 3.11 -2.55
C CYS A 91 -0.64 3.92 -3.36
N VAL A 92 0.25 3.21 -4.04
CA VAL A 92 1.34 3.80 -4.82
C VAL A 92 1.53 3.02 -6.12
N GLU A 93 1.63 3.76 -7.22
CA GLU A 93 1.89 3.20 -8.54
C GLU A 93 3.39 3.02 -8.77
N GLY A 94 3.77 1.86 -9.30
CA GLY A 94 5.14 1.55 -9.68
C GLY A 94 5.64 2.42 -10.81
N GLY A 95 6.96 2.63 -10.85
CA GLY A 95 7.61 3.40 -11.90
C GLY A 95 7.48 2.76 -13.28
N ARG A 96 7.42 3.57 -14.30
CA ARG A 96 7.35 3.12 -15.70
C ARG A 96 8.74 2.76 -16.22
N GLY A 97 8.87 1.61 -16.89
CA GLY A 97 10.09 1.24 -17.58
C GLY A 97 10.42 2.19 -18.74
N GLY A 98 11.71 2.44 -18.95
CA GLY A 98 12.19 3.28 -20.05
C GLY A 98 12.04 2.59 -21.40
N ARG A 99 11.96 3.37 -22.47
CA ARG A 99 11.90 2.85 -23.83
C ARG A 99 13.31 2.59 -24.37
N GLY A 100 13.50 1.39 -24.91
CA GLY A 100 14.73 1.04 -25.62
C GLY A 100 14.87 1.75 -26.96
N ASN A 101 16.10 1.80 -27.49
CA ASN A 101 16.38 2.48 -28.73
C ASN A 101 15.61 1.93 -29.95
N ALA A 102 15.16 0.68 -29.88
CA ALA A 102 14.35 0.09 -30.94
C ALA A 102 13.01 0.79 -31.15
N CYS A 103 12.43 1.41 -30.10
CA CYS A 103 11.18 2.16 -30.18
C CYS A 103 11.32 3.50 -30.93
N PHE A 104 12.53 4.02 -31.05
CA PHE A 104 12.83 5.31 -31.73
C PHE A 104 13.28 5.15 -33.18
N ALA A 105 13.25 3.92 -33.69
CA ALA A 105 13.57 3.67 -35.08
C ALA A 105 12.50 4.25 -36.01
N THR A 106 12.93 5.07 -36.96
CA THR A 106 12.10 5.66 -38.00
C THR A 106 12.69 5.37 -39.39
N SER A 107 11.91 5.59 -40.44
CA SER A 107 12.41 5.47 -41.82
C SER A 107 13.62 6.38 -42.12
N ARG A 108 13.68 7.53 -41.45
CA ARG A 108 14.74 8.52 -41.56
C ARG A 108 15.96 8.17 -40.70
N ASN A 109 15.72 7.64 -39.50
CA ASN A 109 16.77 7.18 -38.56
C ASN A 109 16.55 5.72 -38.18
N ARG A 110 17.17 4.82 -38.96
CA ARG A 110 17.04 3.37 -38.82
C ARG A 110 17.82 2.80 -37.61
N CYS A 111 18.81 3.53 -37.09
CA CYS A 111 19.67 3.08 -35.99
C CYS A 111 19.80 4.17 -34.92
N PRO A 112 18.72 4.52 -34.20
CA PRO A 112 18.80 5.53 -33.15
C PRO A 112 19.70 5.05 -32.00
N ARG A 113 20.50 5.98 -31.48
CA ARG A 113 21.32 5.76 -30.26
C ARG A 113 20.69 6.31 -29.02
N VAL A 114 19.45 6.81 -29.12
CA VAL A 114 18.70 7.39 -28.01
C VAL A 114 17.86 6.31 -27.36
N ALA A 115 17.83 6.30 -26.04
CA ALA A 115 16.94 5.50 -25.21
C ALA A 115 16.41 6.40 -24.08
N GLU A 116 15.25 6.09 -23.56
CA GLU A 116 14.66 6.76 -22.39
C GLU A 116 14.98 5.97 -21.13
N ASN A 117 15.31 6.68 -20.07
CA ASN A 117 15.37 6.09 -18.74
C ASN A 117 13.97 5.83 -18.22
N GLY A 118 13.82 4.83 -17.36
CA GLY A 118 12.57 4.62 -16.62
C GLY A 118 12.25 5.82 -15.73
N LEU A 119 10.97 5.97 -15.43
CA LEU A 119 10.51 6.93 -14.44
C LEU A 119 10.49 6.24 -13.06
N PRO A 120 11.01 6.90 -12.01
CA PRO A 120 10.96 6.37 -10.66
C PRO A 120 9.51 6.19 -10.21
N GLY A 121 9.26 5.23 -9.33
CA GLY A 121 8.00 5.09 -8.63
C GLY A 121 7.75 6.28 -7.70
N LYS A 122 6.50 6.45 -7.30
CA LYS A 122 6.12 7.45 -6.31
C LYS A 122 6.39 6.90 -4.91
N GLU A 123 6.68 7.80 -3.98
CA GLU A 123 6.77 7.49 -2.55
C GLU A 123 5.67 8.25 -1.82
N LYS A 124 5.07 7.61 -0.81
CA LYS A 124 4.05 8.20 0.04
C LYS A 124 4.27 7.81 1.49
N VAL A 125 4.01 8.74 2.38
CA VAL A 125 3.93 8.48 3.82
C VAL A 125 2.46 8.41 4.19
N LEU A 126 2.04 7.31 4.80
CA LEU A 126 0.65 7.04 5.10
C LEU A 126 0.46 6.77 6.58
N THR A 127 -0.65 7.27 7.11
CA THR A 127 -1.19 6.91 8.42
C THR A 127 -2.38 5.98 8.24
N LEU A 128 -2.37 4.85 8.92
CA LEU A 128 -3.45 3.89 8.92
C LEU A 128 -4.18 3.97 10.27
N GLU A 129 -5.47 4.22 10.22
CA GLU A 129 -6.34 4.24 11.39
C GLU A 129 -7.39 3.14 11.28
N LEU A 130 -7.52 2.32 12.31
CA LEU A 130 -8.54 1.29 12.36
C LEU A 130 -9.75 1.81 13.15
N LYS A 131 -10.90 1.89 12.50
CA LYS A 131 -12.17 2.15 13.15
C LYS A 131 -12.64 0.86 13.82
N LEU A 132 -12.39 0.76 15.11
CA LEU A 132 -12.88 -0.37 15.91
C LEU A 132 -14.36 -0.13 16.20
N LEU A 133 -15.22 -0.98 15.66
CA LEU A 133 -16.61 -1.10 16.10
C LEU A 133 -16.63 -2.09 17.26
N ALA A 134 -17.24 -1.70 18.37
CA ALA A 134 -17.46 -2.61 19.48
C ALA A 134 -18.63 -3.54 19.14
N ASP A 135 -18.46 -4.86 19.35
CA ASP A 135 -19.53 -5.84 19.17
C ASP A 135 -20.59 -5.70 20.28
N VAL A 136 -20.16 -5.31 21.47
CA VAL A 136 -21.04 -5.11 22.64
C VAL A 136 -20.69 -3.81 23.35
N GLY A 137 -21.70 -3.00 23.66
CA GLY A 137 -21.57 -1.77 24.42
C GLY A 137 -22.19 -1.89 25.80
N LEU A 138 -21.41 -1.56 26.86
CA LEU A 138 -21.92 -1.48 28.25
C LEU A 138 -22.36 -0.04 28.54
N VAL A 139 -23.66 0.17 28.69
CA VAL A 139 -24.24 1.47 29.03
C VAL A 139 -24.86 1.39 30.44
N GLY A 140 -24.62 2.39 31.26
CA GLY A 140 -25.19 2.47 32.60
C GLY A 140 -24.70 3.70 33.36
N LEU A 141 -25.33 3.97 34.51
CA LEU A 141 -25.02 5.10 35.37
C LEU A 141 -23.55 5.07 35.87
N PRO A 142 -22.96 6.19 36.25
CA PRO A 142 -21.65 6.25 36.90
C PRO A 142 -21.62 5.30 38.12
N SER A 143 -20.46 4.70 38.39
CA SER A 143 -20.20 3.85 39.55
C SER A 143 -20.99 2.52 39.67
N VAL A 144 -21.68 2.08 38.64
CA VAL A 144 -22.41 0.78 38.61
C VAL A 144 -21.49 -0.44 38.42
N GLY A 145 -20.17 -0.22 38.30
CA GLY A 145 -19.21 -1.33 38.16
C GLY A 145 -18.90 -1.74 36.70
N LYS A 146 -19.22 -0.92 35.69
CA LYS A 146 -18.92 -1.21 34.28
C LYS A 146 -17.45 -1.50 34.05
N SER A 147 -16.57 -0.65 34.60
CA SER A 147 -15.11 -0.80 34.45
C SER A 147 -14.60 -2.06 35.20
N THR A 148 -15.19 -2.39 36.30
CA THR A 148 -14.87 -3.62 37.06
C THR A 148 -15.30 -4.86 36.28
N LEU A 149 -16.50 -4.83 35.70
CA LEU A 149 -16.95 -5.93 34.83
C LEU A 149 -16.01 -6.09 33.63
N LEU A 150 -15.66 -5.00 32.97
CA LEU A 150 -14.74 -5.02 31.82
C LEU A 150 -13.36 -5.59 32.20
N SER A 151 -12.82 -5.23 33.35
CA SER A 151 -11.52 -5.73 33.83
C SER A 151 -11.53 -7.20 34.22
N VAL A 152 -12.69 -7.78 34.57
CA VAL A 152 -12.83 -9.20 34.89
C VAL A 152 -13.04 -10.06 33.64
N VAL A 153 -13.79 -9.54 32.67
CA VAL A 153 -14.14 -10.27 31.44
C VAL A 153 -13.07 -10.11 30.34
N SER A 154 -12.36 -8.98 30.33
CA SER A 154 -11.31 -8.73 29.33
C SER A 154 -9.97 -9.34 29.75
N SER A 155 -9.35 -10.08 28.84
CA SER A 155 -7.99 -10.62 28.98
C SER A 155 -6.90 -9.56 28.83
N ALA A 156 -7.22 -8.40 28.25
CA ALA A 156 -6.31 -7.28 28.03
C ALA A 156 -6.60 -6.16 29.04
N LYS A 157 -5.55 -5.40 29.41
CA LYS A 157 -5.75 -4.15 30.16
C LYS A 157 -6.62 -3.22 29.33
N PRO A 158 -7.70 -2.65 29.89
CA PRO A 158 -8.57 -1.72 29.17
C PRO A 158 -7.75 -0.58 28.58
N GLU A 159 -7.81 -0.40 27.26
CA GLU A 159 -7.21 0.75 26.59
C GLU A 159 -8.23 1.87 26.49
N ILE A 160 -7.76 3.08 26.76
CA ILE A 160 -8.55 4.30 26.61
C ILE A 160 -8.44 4.72 25.14
N ALA A 161 -9.55 4.77 24.42
CA ALA A 161 -9.59 5.24 23.04
C ALA A 161 -10.24 6.62 22.97
N GLU A 162 -9.56 7.56 22.33
CA GLU A 162 -10.09 8.89 22.01
C GLU A 162 -10.82 8.84 20.67
N TYR A 163 -12.14 9.02 20.72
CA TYR A 163 -12.93 9.21 19.50
C TYR A 163 -13.25 10.69 19.29
N PRO A 164 -12.98 11.27 18.13
CA PRO A 164 -13.08 12.71 17.89
C PRO A 164 -14.51 13.27 17.97
N PHE A 165 -15.52 12.40 18.10
CA PHE A 165 -16.94 12.80 18.16
C PHE A 165 -17.63 12.42 19.46
N THR A 166 -16.90 11.95 20.50
CA THR A 166 -17.46 11.61 21.80
C THR A 166 -16.88 12.50 22.89
N THR A 167 -17.76 13.06 23.72
CA THR A 167 -17.36 13.82 24.92
C THR A 167 -16.96 12.91 26.10
N ILE A 168 -17.14 11.59 25.94
CA ILE A 168 -16.84 10.57 26.96
C ILE A 168 -15.83 9.61 26.37
N VAL A 169 -14.70 9.43 27.03
CA VAL A 169 -13.66 8.49 26.64
C VAL A 169 -14.14 7.06 26.98
N PRO A 170 -14.40 6.20 25.98
CA PRO A 170 -14.81 4.83 26.25
C PRO A 170 -13.62 3.96 26.67
N ASN A 171 -13.84 3.05 27.59
CA ASN A 171 -12.89 1.98 27.93
C ASN A 171 -13.16 0.78 27.02
N LEU A 172 -12.15 0.33 26.29
CA LEU A 172 -12.24 -0.83 25.41
C LEU A 172 -11.58 -2.05 26.07
N GLY A 173 -12.16 -3.20 25.86
CA GLY A 173 -11.59 -4.49 26.27
C GLY A 173 -11.92 -5.56 25.24
N VAL A 174 -11.01 -6.53 25.07
CA VAL A 174 -11.21 -7.70 24.22
C VAL A 174 -11.48 -8.90 25.11
N VAL A 175 -12.49 -9.67 24.77
CA VAL A 175 -12.95 -10.85 25.49
C VAL A 175 -12.57 -12.12 24.73
#